data_9ca9ae23ab03929f55d6ece5c88fb9cb
#
_entry.id   9ca9ae23ab03929f55d6ece5c88fb9cb
#
_cell.length_a   1.000
_cell.length_b   1.000
_cell.length_c   1.000
_cell.angle_alpha   90.00
_cell.angle_beta   90.00
_cell.angle_gamma   90.00
#
_symmetry.space_group_name_H-M   'P 1'
#
loop_
_entity.id
_entity.type
_entity.pdbx_description
1 polymer ?
#
loop_
_entity_poly.entity_id
_entity_poly.type
_entity_poly.pdbx_seq_one_letter_code
_entity_poly.pdbx_strand_id
1 'polypeptide(L)'
;MNRNLTLLTDFYQLTMMNGYFREGIGEREAVFDMFFRPKGQINYAVAAGLEQVVDYIKNINFTDDDIEYLASLNTFNPEFLEYLRTFKFTGDLYAVREGEIIFPMEPLVIVKAPLIQAQFVETALLCMINHQTLIATKADRMTTAAGEGTIVEFGLRRAQGPDAGIYGARASMIGGAIGTSNVLAGKMFNIPVKGTHAHSWVMSFPDELTAFNAFADMYPDSCLLLVDTYDTLGRGIPNAIKVFDRLKKEGHKPLGIRLDSGDLAYLSKQARKMLDDAGYEDALIFAGNDIDENVISALNAQEAKIDMYGIGTKLITSESMPSLGGVYKLAAIEQDGKLVPKLKKSDSIEKITNPGFKTVYRLYKKDSGKAFADLIALRGEKLPKPITLTHETERWKQSVLKDYDVRELMVQVIDKGEVVYKFPTIAESAAYRRKELGDFWEEYKRLESPHIHKVDLSDGLYELKQKLLLTE
;
A
#
# COMPACT_ATOMS: atom_id res chain seq x y z
N MET A 1 11.60 14.90 4.61
CA MET A 1 11.51 16.17 5.38
C MET A 1 11.98 15.88 6.78
N ASN A 2 12.95 16.62 7.26
CA ASN A 2 13.48 16.39 8.62
C ASN A 2 12.53 17.06 9.65
N ARG A 3 11.32 16.52 9.82
CA ARG A 3 10.36 16.98 10.83
C ARG A 3 10.37 15.98 11.98
N ASN A 4 10.45 16.48 13.21
CA ASN A 4 10.15 15.65 14.36
C ASN A 4 8.65 15.30 14.35
N LEU A 5 8.34 14.02 14.22
CA LEU A 5 6.97 13.50 14.22
C LEU A 5 6.60 12.84 15.56
N THR A 6 7.37 13.04 16.62
CA THR A 6 7.14 12.42 17.92
C THR A 6 5.72 12.71 18.45
N LEU A 7 5.24 13.94 18.29
CA LEU A 7 3.86 14.30 18.70
C LEU A 7 2.78 13.93 17.67
N LEU A 8 3.09 13.18 16.60
CA LEU A 8 2.07 12.63 15.69
C LEU A 8 1.37 11.45 16.36
N THR A 9 0.55 11.76 17.36
CA THR A 9 -0.19 10.78 18.14
C THR A 9 -1.54 11.35 18.57
N ASP A 10 -2.50 10.47 18.88
CA ASP A 10 -3.76 10.87 19.48
C ASP A 10 -3.57 11.18 20.97
N PHE A 11 -4.31 12.16 21.46
CA PHE A 11 -4.17 12.61 22.84
C PHE A 11 -4.37 11.50 23.89
N TYR A 12 -5.29 10.56 23.63
CA TYR A 12 -5.54 9.43 24.53
C TYR A 12 -4.33 8.51 24.71
N GLN A 13 -3.41 8.47 23.75
CA GLN A 13 -2.16 7.71 23.90
C GLN A 13 -1.33 8.27 25.05
N LEU A 14 -1.15 9.58 25.08
CA LEU A 14 -0.39 10.25 26.14
C LEU A 14 -1.11 10.17 27.50
N THR A 15 -2.44 10.28 27.52
CA THR A 15 -3.18 10.13 28.79
C THR A 15 -3.09 8.71 29.34
N MET A 16 -3.15 7.68 28.47
CA MET A 16 -2.95 6.29 28.89
C MET A 16 -1.51 6.05 29.35
N MET A 17 -0.51 6.55 28.63
CA MET A 17 0.90 6.44 29.01
C MET A 17 1.15 7.06 30.41
N ASN A 18 0.60 8.25 30.67
CA ASN A 18 0.66 8.88 31.99
C ASN A 18 0.02 8.01 33.07
N GLY A 19 -1.12 7.38 32.75
CA GLY A 19 -1.78 6.41 33.63
C GLY A 19 -0.90 5.17 33.89
N TYR A 20 -0.35 4.57 32.86
CA TYR A 20 0.54 3.39 32.99
C TYR A 20 1.80 3.71 33.79
N PHE A 21 2.37 4.90 33.58
CA PHE A 21 3.52 5.39 34.34
C PHE A 21 3.17 5.52 35.84
N ARG A 22 2.07 6.20 36.14
CA ARG A 22 1.61 6.42 37.52
C ARG A 22 1.30 5.10 38.26
N GLU A 23 0.65 4.15 37.60
CA GLU A 23 0.29 2.85 38.20
C GLU A 23 1.47 1.85 38.23
N GLY A 24 2.65 2.23 37.71
CA GLY A 24 3.86 1.39 37.70
C GLY A 24 3.76 0.15 36.82
N ILE A 25 2.89 0.18 35.78
CA ILE A 25 2.69 -0.95 34.87
C ILE A 25 3.28 -0.69 33.49
N GLY A 26 3.84 0.49 33.25
CA GLY A 26 4.35 0.92 31.94
C GLY A 26 5.47 0.05 31.37
N GLU A 27 6.27 -0.56 32.25
CA GLU A 27 7.41 -1.41 31.86
C GLU A 27 7.03 -2.90 31.67
N ARG A 28 5.78 -3.29 31.90
CA ARG A 28 5.33 -4.66 31.63
C ARG A 28 5.39 -4.94 30.14
N GLU A 29 5.96 -6.07 29.75
CA GLU A 29 5.98 -6.48 28.35
C GLU A 29 4.56 -6.68 27.82
N ALA A 30 4.26 -6.09 26.68
CA ALA A 30 2.96 -6.20 26.02
C ALA A 30 3.13 -6.55 24.54
N VAL A 31 2.14 -7.25 23.98
CA VAL A 31 2.05 -7.59 22.58
C VAL A 31 0.81 -6.96 22.00
N PHE A 32 1.00 -6.20 20.93
CA PHE A 32 -0.08 -5.60 20.13
C PHE A 32 0.00 -6.06 18.70
N ASP A 33 -1.16 -6.27 18.08
CA ASP A 33 -1.28 -6.60 16.66
C ASP A 33 -1.93 -5.45 15.88
N MET A 34 -1.34 -5.11 14.75
CA MET A 34 -2.01 -4.37 13.70
C MET A 34 -2.56 -5.32 12.65
N PHE A 35 -3.83 -5.17 12.31
CA PHE A 35 -4.50 -5.88 11.22
C PHE A 35 -5.61 -5.00 10.63
N PHE A 36 -6.16 -5.36 9.47
CA PHE A 36 -7.32 -4.66 8.93
C PHE A 36 -8.54 -5.58 8.89
N ARG A 37 -9.73 -4.99 8.98
CA ARG A 37 -10.99 -5.72 8.92
C ARG A 37 -11.52 -5.78 7.49
N PRO A 38 -12.32 -6.82 7.15
CA PRO A 38 -13.02 -6.84 5.87
C PRO A 38 -13.84 -5.56 5.69
N LYS A 39 -13.65 -4.87 4.57
CA LYS A 39 -14.38 -3.64 4.26
C LYS A 39 -14.52 -3.47 2.75
N GLY A 40 -15.76 -3.23 2.31
CA GLY A 40 -16.03 -2.98 0.89
C GLY A 40 -15.61 -4.14 -0.01
N GLN A 41 -14.97 -3.81 -1.13
CA GLN A 41 -14.54 -4.77 -2.15
C GLN A 41 -13.06 -5.21 -2.01
N ILE A 42 -12.37 -4.87 -0.90
CA ILE A 42 -11.00 -5.34 -0.68
C ILE A 42 -11.02 -6.79 -0.25
N ASN A 43 -10.66 -7.66 -1.18
CA ASN A 43 -10.45 -9.07 -0.95
C ASN A 43 -9.04 -9.37 -0.42
N TYR A 44 -8.03 -8.67 -0.95
CA TYR A 44 -6.65 -8.67 -0.49
C TYR A 44 -6.08 -7.25 -0.51
N ALA A 45 -4.98 -7.05 0.18
CA ALA A 45 -4.23 -5.81 0.11
C ALA A 45 -2.74 -6.06 -0.17
N VAL A 46 -2.04 -5.03 -0.63
CA VAL A 46 -0.59 -5.03 -0.84
C VAL A 46 0.06 -4.27 0.31
N ALA A 47 0.81 -4.95 1.16
CA ALA A 47 1.45 -4.34 2.31
C ALA A 47 2.47 -3.27 1.90
N ALA A 48 2.37 -2.08 2.50
CA ALA A 48 3.31 -0.99 2.29
C ALA A 48 3.33 -0.02 3.49
N GLY A 49 4.41 0.75 3.64
CA GLY A 49 4.56 1.77 4.69
C GLY A 49 5.45 1.36 5.86
N LEU A 50 5.98 0.14 5.85
CA LEU A 50 6.81 -0.38 6.94
C LEU A 50 8.11 0.43 7.12
N GLU A 51 8.78 0.81 6.03
CA GLU A 51 10.01 1.60 6.08
C GLU A 51 9.77 2.95 6.76
N GLN A 52 8.64 3.62 6.46
CA GLN A 52 8.27 4.89 7.10
C GLN A 52 8.01 4.72 8.60
N VAL A 53 7.36 3.62 9.01
CA VAL A 53 7.10 3.30 10.42
C VAL A 53 8.41 3.09 11.18
N VAL A 54 9.34 2.35 10.60
CA VAL A 54 10.65 2.09 11.24
C VAL A 54 11.46 3.40 11.34
N ASP A 55 11.42 4.22 10.30
CA ASP A 55 12.06 5.54 10.34
C ASP A 55 11.45 6.45 11.43
N TYR A 56 10.12 6.44 11.57
CA TYR A 56 9.43 7.13 12.68
C TYR A 56 9.90 6.62 14.04
N ILE A 57 9.86 5.30 14.27
CA ILE A 57 10.22 4.69 15.56
C ILE A 57 11.66 5.03 15.97
N LYS A 58 12.60 4.97 15.03
CA LYS A 58 14.01 5.33 15.25
C LYS A 58 14.23 6.79 15.61
N ASN A 59 13.37 7.67 15.14
CA ASN A 59 13.50 9.10 15.30
C ASN A 59 12.56 9.68 16.38
N ILE A 60 11.92 8.84 17.18
CA ILE A 60 11.13 9.30 18.35
C ILE A 60 12.08 10.04 19.30
N ASN A 61 11.78 11.32 19.52
CA ASN A 61 12.55 12.18 20.41
C ASN A 61 11.68 13.33 20.90
N PHE A 62 11.28 13.28 22.16
CA PHE A 62 10.57 14.39 22.81
C PHE A 62 11.57 15.52 23.09
N THR A 63 11.45 16.61 22.36
CA THR A 63 12.29 17.80 22.54
C THR A 63 11.84 18.61 23.77
N ASP A 64 12.67 19.55 24.22
CA ASP A 64 12.27 20.45 25.31
C ASP A 64 11.02 21.26 24.94
N ASP A 65 10.88 21.71 23.69
CA ASP A 65 9.70 22.41 23.17
C ASP A 65 8.45 21.52 23.23
N ASP A 66 8.56 20.22 22.88
CA ASP A 66 7.47 19.25 23.00
C ASP A 66 7.04 19.09 24.48
N ILE A 67 8.00 19.02 25.41
CA ILE A 67 7.72 18.86 26.83
C ILE A 67 7.07 20.14 27.41
N GLU A 68 7.56 21.32 27.05
CA GLU A 68 6.96 22.61 27.46
C GLU A 68 5.52 22.72 26.94
N TYR A 69 5.26 22.34 25.69
CA TYR A 69 3.91 22.27 25.13
C TYR A 69 3.02 21.31 25.92
N LEU A 70 3.47 20.07 26.19
CA LEU A 70 2.70 19.10 26.96
C LEU A 70 2.43 19.56 28.39
N ALA A 71 3.40 20.23 29.04
CA ALA A 71 3.24 20.82 30.36
C ALA A 71 2.15 21.91 30.37
N SER A 72 2.09 22.73 29.31
CA SER A 72 1.10 23.80 29.18
C SER A 72 -0.35 23.32 29.13
N LEU A 73 -0.58 22.04 28.79
CA LEU A 73 -1.89 21.42 28.79
C LEU A 73 -2.44 21.15 30.19
N ASN A 74 -1.61 21.23 31.24
CA ASN A 74 -1.96 21.01 32.64
C ASN A 74 -2.68 19.67 32.90
N THR A 75 -2.33 18.64 32.15
CA THR A 75 -2.98 17.31 32.19
C THR A 75 -2.04 16.23 32.72
N PHE A 76 -0.74 16.40 32.52
CA PHE A 76 0.27 15.36 32.79
C PHE A 76 1.04 15.63 34.08
N ASN A 77 1.43 14.52 34.76
CA ASN A 77 2.29 14.61 35.94
C ASN A 77 3.69 15.10 35.57
N PRO A 78 4.34 15.96 36.37
CA PRO A 78 5.70 16.44 36.09
C PRO A 78 6.71 15.29 35.92
N GLU A 79 6.61 14.24 36.74
CA GLU A 79 7.49 13.07 36.67
C GLU A 79 7.33 12.28 35.38
N PHE A 80 6.12 12.23 34.84
CA PHE A 80 5.86 11.63 33.52
C PHE A 80 6.46 12.47 32.38
N LEU A 81 6.35 13.80 32.47
CA LEU A 81 6.99 14.69 31.49
C LEU A 81 8.51 14.54 31.49
N GLU A 82 9.11 14.37 32.66
CA GLU A 82 10.54 14.10 32.77
C GLU A 82 10.92 12.72 32.19
N TYR A 83 10.09 11.69 32.42
CA TYR A 83 10.26 10.38 31.79
C TYR A 83 10.27 10.48 30.26
N LEU A 84 9.38 11.29 29.64
CA LEU A 84 9.33 11.46 28.20
C LEU A 84 10.62 12.01 27.60
N ARG A 85 11.41 12.81 28.33
CA ARG A 85 12.73 13.31 27.86
C ARG A 85 13.71 12.20 27.52
N THR A 86 13.57 11.07 28.18
CA THR A 86 14.45 9.91 28.00
C THR A 86 13.80 8.78 27.22
N PHE A 87 12.57 9.00 26.73
CA PHE A 87 11.80 7.99 26.04
C PHE A 87 12.53 7.50 24.77
N LYS A 88 12.64 6.19 24.66
CA LYS A 88 13.14 5.49 23.46
C LYS A 88 12.36 4.21 23.29
N PHE A 89 12.19 3.81 22.04
CA PHE A 89 11.63 2.50 21.76
C PHE A 89 12.71 1.43 21.91
N THR A 90 12.47 0.46 22.80
CA THR A 90 13.43 -0.63 23.13
C THR A 90 12.83 -2.01 22.88
N GLY A 91 11.64 -2.07 22.26
CA GLY A 91 10.94 -3.31 22.00
C GLY A 91 11.32 -3.98 20.67
N ASP A 92 10.56 -5.01 20.36
CA ASP A 92 10.64 -5.76 19.11
C ASP A 92 9.49 -5.39 18.19
N LEU A 93 9.75 -5.42 16.87
CA LEU A 93 8.73 -5.25 15.85
C LEU A 93 8.85 -6.37 14.82
N TYR A 94 7.76 -7.06 14.60
CA TYR A 94 7.60 -8.08 13.56
C TYR A 94 6.60 -7.57 12.53
N ALA A 95 6.86 -7.78 11.25
CA ALA A 95 5.95 -7.32 10.19
C ALA A 95 6.00 -8.22 8.96
N VAL A 96 4.96 -8.15 8.15
CA VAL A 96 5.00 -8.67 6.78
C VAL A 96 5.89 -7.75 5.92
N ARG A 97 6.49 -8.30 4.88
CA ARG A 97 7.35 -7.52 3.96
C ARG A 97 6.51 -6.58 3.12
N GLU A 98 7.08 -5.44 2.72
CA GLU A 98 6.43 -4.59 1.72
C GLU A 98 6.31 -5.33 0.38
N GLY A 99 5.13 -5.21 -0.24
CA GLY A 99 4.77 -5.97 -1.44
C GLY A 99 4.14 -7.35 -1.16
N GLU A 100 4.06 -7.78 0.11
CA GLU A 100 3.33 -9.00 0.48
C GLU A 100 1.83 -8.85 0.20
N ILE A 101 1.22 -9.91 -0.33
CA ILE A 101 -0.24 -10.00 -0.47
C ILE A 101 -0.82 -10.44 0.87
N ILE A 102 -1.69 -9.65 1.44
CA ILE A 102 -2.25 -9.83 2.78
C ILE A 102 -3.78 -9.82 2.74
N PHE A 103 -4.38 -10.49 3.70
CA PHE A 103 -5.83 -10.64 3.79
C PHE A 103 -6.39 -10.04 5.09
N PRO A 104 -7.71 -9.74 5.14
CA PRO A 104 -8.33 -9.24 6.36
C PRO A 104 -8.10 -10.16 7.57
N MET A 105 -7.96 -9.57 8.75
CA MET A 105 -7.75 -10.22 10.05
C MET A 105 -6.36 -10.79 10.29
N GLU A 106 -5.48 -10.83 9.30
CA GLU A 106 -4.07 -11.21 9.48
C GLU A 106 -3.28 -10.09 10.16
N PRO A 107 -2.43 -10.39 11.15
CA PRO A 107 -1.46 -9.43 11.65
C PRO A 107 -0.50 -8.96 10.53
N LEU A 108 -0.47 -7.64 10.30
CA LEU A 108 0.49 -6.98 9.39
C LEU A 108 1.76 -6.58 10.14
N VAL A 109 1.55 -6.09 11.37
CA VAL A 109 2.62 -5.68 12.27
C VAL A 109 2.28 -6.18 13.67
N ILE A 110 3.27 -6.71 14.35
CA ILE A 110 3.20 -7.07 15.77
C ILE A 110 4.29 -6.31 16.50
N VAL A 111 3.88 -5.58 17.54
CA VAL A 111 4.79 -4.86 18.43
C VAL A 111 4.83 -5.60 19.75
N LYS A 112 6.03 -6.00 20.19
CA LYS A 112 6.29 -6.62 21.49
C LYS A 112 7.29 -5.73 22.23
N ALA A 113 6.79 -4.98 23.22
CA ALA A 113 7.57 -3.93 23.87
C ALA A 113 7.00 -3.64 25.28
N PRO A 114 7.70 -2.85 26.12
CA PRO A 114 7.08 -2.25 27.30
C PRO A 114 5.74 -1.60 26.96
N LEU A 115 4.72 -1.81 27.77
CA LEU A 115 3.32 -1.41 27.52
C LEU A 115 3.22 0.05 27.08
N ILE A 116 3.94 0.94 27.75
CA ILE A 116 3.94 2.38 27.45
C ILE A 116 4.48 2.69 26.05
N GLN A 117 5.49 1.95 25.60
CA GLN A 117 6.10 2.10 24.27
C GLN A 117 5.22 1.47 23.19
N ALA A 118 4.71 0.25 23.43
CA ALA A 118 3.84 -0.44 22.49
C ALA A 118 2.54 0.35 22.25
N GLN A 119 1.99 1.00 23.29
CA GLN A 119 0.81 1.85 23.17
C GLN A 119 1.10 3.12 22.37
N PHE A 120 2.22 3.77 22.61
CA PHE A 120 2.55 5.07 21.99
C PHE A 120 2.60 5.04 20.47
N VAL A 121 3.14 3.97 19.90
CA VAL A 121 3.36 3.90 18.45
C VAL A 121 2.09 3.65 17.63
N GLU A 122 0.95 3.38 18.25
CA GLU A 122 -0.31 3.00 17.58
C GLU A 122 -0.71 3.98 16.48
N THR A 123 -0.87 5.27 16.82
CA THR A 123 -1.46 6.26 15.90
C THR A 123 -0.59 6.46 14.66
N ALA A 124 0.72 6.68 14.84
CA ALA A 124 1.64 6.90 13.74
C ALA A 124 1.75 5.65 12.85
N LEU A 125 1.85 4.47 13.46
CA LEU A 125 1.91 3.18 12.76
C LEU A 125 0.66 2.98 11.91
N LEU A 126 -0.53 3.16 12.48
CA LEU A 126 -1.80 3.05 11.75
C LEU A 126 -1.90 4.09 10.62
N CYS A 127 -1.54 5.34 10.87
CA CYS A 127 -1.57 6.40 9.86
C CYS A 127 -0.72 6.05 8.62
N MET A 128 0.51 5.60 8.84
CA MET A 128 1.48 5.32 7.78
C MET A 128 1.16 4.04 7.01
N ILE A 129 0.87 2.94 7.71
CA ILE A 129 0.56 1.65 7.08
C ILE A 129 -0.78 1.69 6.37
N ASN A 130 -1.84 2.24 7.00
CA ASN A 130 -3.15 2.33 6.37
C ASN A 130 -3.10 3.08 5.04
N HIS A 131 -2.44 4.25 5.03
CA HIS A 131 -2.34 5.07 3.83
C HIS A 131 -1.57 4.36 2.72
N GLN A 132 -0.33 3.91 2.98
CA GLN A 132 0.49 3.33 1.94
C GLN A 132 -0.04 1.97 1.46
N THR A 133 -0.53 1.12 2.35
CA THR A 133 -1.16 -0.16 1.98
C THR A 133 -2.40 0.08 1.10
N LEU A 134 -3.23 1.06 1.44
CA LEU A 134 -4.41 1.41 0.66
C LEU A 134 -4.05 1.85 -0.77
N ILE A 135 -3.07 2.76 -0.91
CA ILE A 135 -2.65 3.26 -2.23
C ILE A 135 -1.90 2.19 -3.04
N ALA A 136 -1.05 1.38 -2.40
CA ALA A 136 -0.40 0.25 -3.07
C ALA A 136 -1.42 -0.76 -3.59
N THR A 137 -2.44 -1.07 -2.80
CA THR A 137 -3.55 -1.96 -3.20
C THR A 137 -4.35 -1.38 -4.37
N LYS A 138 -4.65 -0.08 -4.34
CA LYS A 138 -5.37 0.60 -5.43
C LYS A 138 -4.54 0.59 -6.73
N ALA A 139 -3.23 0.85 -6.63
CA ALA A 139 -2.32 0.76 -7.76
C ALA A 139 -2.22 -0.67 -8.33
N ASP A 140 -2.17 -1.69 -7.46
CA ASP A 140 -2.14 -3.10 -7.86
C ASP A 140 -3.39 -3.51 -8.63
N ARG A 141 -4.58 -3.10 -8.18
CA ARG A 141 -5.84 -3.35 -8.89
C ARG A 141 -5.85 -2.72 -10.28
N MET A 142 -5.39 -1.48 -10.39
CA MET A 142 -5.27 -0.77 -11.67
C MET A 142 -4.23 -1.42 -12.59
N THR A 143 -3.07 -1.82 -12.03
CA THR A 143 -2.03 -2.53 -12.79
C THR A 143 -2.53 -3.88 -13.30
N THR A 144 -3.25 -4.62 -12.47
CA THR A 144 -3.87 -5.90 -12.85
C THR A 144 -4.92 -5.72 -13.93
N ALA A 145 -5.76 -4.70 -13.83
CA ALA A 145 -6.75 -4.36 -14.84
C ALA A 145 -6.11 -3.91 -16.18
N ALA A 146 -4.96 -3.22 -16.13
CA ALA A 146 -4.25 -2.77 -17.31
C ALA A 146 -3.67 -3.93 -18.17
N GLY A 147 -3.44 -5.11 -17.56
CA GLY A 147 -2.94 -6.28 -18.28
C GLY A 147 -1.54 -6.03 -18.88
N GLU A 148 -1.46 -5.93 -20.20
CA GLU A 148 -0.21 -5.60 -20.92
C GLU A 148 0.13 -4.10 -20.88
N GLY A 149 -0.84 -3.24 -20.56
CA GLY A 149 -0.64 -1.82 -20.39
C GLY A 149 0.07 -1.49 -19.09
N THR A 150 0.54 -0.25 -18.97
CA THR A 150 1.25 0.24 -17.78
C THR A 150 0.55 1.43 -17.15
N ILE A 151 0.74 1.63 -15.84
CA ILE A 151 0.20 2.79 -15.14
C ILE A 151 1.30 3.75 -14.66
N VAL A 152 1.02 5.05 -14.71
CA VAL A 152 1.87 6.13 -14.19
C VAL A 152 1.05 6.95 -13.19
N GLU A 153 1.62 7.25 -12.03
CA GLU A 153 0.97 8.04 -10.99
C GLU A 153 1.06 9.54 -11.30
N PHE A 154 -0.09 10.21 -11.49
CA PHE A 154 -0.22 11.64 -11.81
C PHE A 154 -1.12 12.40 -10.82
N GLY A 155 -1.20 11.92 -9.56
CA GLY A 155 -2.16 12.39 -8.58
C GLY A 155 -1.68 13.49 -7.63
N LEU A 156 -0.40 13.90 -7.64
CA LEU A 156 0.16 14.83 -6.64
C LEU A 156 -0.76 16.04 -6.34
N ARG A 157 -1.27 16.71 -7.38
CA ARG A 157 -2.13 17.90 -7.21
C ARG A 157 -3.53 17.60 -6.66
N ARG A 158 -3.89 16.32 -6.48
CA ARG A 158 -5.18 15.84 -5.98
C ARG A 158 -5.07 15.12 -4.62
N ALA A 159 -3.84 14.89 -4.15
CA ALA A 159 -3.59 14.23 -2.87
C ALA A 159 -4.08 15.09 -1.68
N GLN A 160 -4.44 14.42 -0.58
CA GLN A 160 -4.85 15.08 0.67
C GLN A 160 -3.63 15.59 1.46
N GLY A 161 -2.89 16.50 0.86
CA GLY A 161 -1.70 17.10 1.44
C GLY A 161 -0.37 16.56 0.89
N PRO A 162 0.74 17.26 1.19
CA PRO A 162 2.04 16.95 0.61
C PRO A 162 2.53 15.53 0.93
N ASP A 163 2.39 15.09 2.18
CA ASP A 163 2.84 13.76 2.61
C ASP A 163 2.03 12.65 1.92
N ALA A 164 0.72 12.81 1.79
CA ALA A 164 -0.12 11.87 1.05
C ALA A 164 0.33 11.76 -0.42
N GLY A 165 0.72 12.87 -1.06
CA GLY A 165 1.26 12.86 -2.42
C GLY A 165 2.63 12.19 -2.52
N ILE A 166 3.52 12.41 -1.54
CA ILE A 166 4.89 11.87 -1.52
C ILE A 166 4.84 10.35 -1.27
N TYR A 167 4.24 9.94 -0.16
CA TYR A 167 4.18 8.52 0.22
C TYR A 167 3.18 7.73 -0.61
N GLY A 168 2.15 8.38 -1.16
CA GLY A 168 1.25 7.79 -2.14
C GLY A 168 1.95 7.45 -3.45
N ALA A 169 2.85 8.33 -3.94
CA ALA A 169 3.69 8.03 -5.10
C ALA A 169 4.60 6.81 -4.84
N ARG A 170 5.25 6.75 -3.66
CA ARG A 170 6.04 5.59 -3.24
C ARG A 170 5.21 4.30 -3.24
N ALA A 171 4.05 4.34 -2.61
CA ALA A 171 3.16 3.19 -2.49
C ALA A 171 2.63 2.72 -3.86
N SER A 172 2.34 3.66 -4.78
CA SER A 172 1.91 3.35 -6.14
C SER A 172 2.96 2.54 -6.91
N MET A 173 4.26 2.83 -6.70
CA MET A 173 5.34 2.05 -7.31
C MET A 173 5.38 0.62 -6.80
N ILE A 174 5.18 0.40 -5.49
CA ILE A 174 5.06 -0.95 -4.91
C ILE A 174 3.86 -1.68 -5.52
N GLY A 175 2.74 -0.98 -5.72
CA GLY A 175 1.53 -1.49 -6.39
C GLY A 175 1.66 -1.70 -7.90
N GLY A 176 2.80 -1.35 -8.51
CA GLY A 176 3.11 -1.67 -9.90
C GLY A 176 3.09 -0.51 -10.88
N ALA A 177 2.91 0.74 -10.43
CA ALA A 177 3.14 1.90 -11.28
C ALA A 177 4.61 1.95 -11.73
N ILE A 178 4.86 2.46 -12.94
CA ILE A 178 6.21 2.53 -13.53
C ILE A 178 6.89 3.89 -13.37
N GLY A 179 6.21 4.84 -12.74
CA GLY A 179 6.72 6.19 -12.50
C GLY A 179 5.68 7.10 -11.87
N THR A 180 6.13 8.28 -11.46
CA THR A 180 5.29 9.33 -10.86
C THR A 180 5.60 10.69 -11.49
N SER A 181 4.63 11.61 -11.47
CA SER A 181 4.88 13.02 -11.78
C SER A 181 5.46 13.81 -10.59
N ASN A 182 5.55 13.20 -9.42
CA ASN A 182 6.02 13.84 -8.19
C ASN A 182 7.55 13.89 -8.15
N VAL A 183 8.12 15.04 -8.51
CA VAL A 183 9.58 15.24 -8.57
C VAL A 183 10.24 15.05 -7.21
N LEU A 184 9.58 15.49 -6.11
CA LEU A 184 10.12 15.32 -4.77
C LEU A 184 10.15 13.83 -4.35
N ALA A 185 9.09 13.08 -4.63
CA ALA A 185 9.08 11.64 -4.39
C ALA A 185 10.14 10.93 -5.24
N GLY A 186 10.31 11.36 -6.50
CA GLY A 186 11.39 10.87 -7.37
C GLY A 186 12.77 11.01 -6.73
N LYS A 187 13.04 12.20 -6.17
CA LYS A 187 14.31 12.48 -5.48
C LYS A 187 14.45 11.69 -4.16
N MET A 188 13.39 11.66 -3.34
CA MET A 188 13.46 11.03 -2.01
C MET A 188 13.61 9.52 -2.09
N PHE A 189 12.92 8.88 -3.02
CA PHE A 189 12.83 7.42 -3.09
C PHE A 189 13.57 6.82 -4.29
N ASN A 190 14.28 7.64 -5.07
CA ASN A 190 14.97 7.21 -6.28
C ASN A 190 14.05 6.42 -7.24
N ILE A 191 12.83 6.94 -7.48
CA ILE A 191 11.84 6.36 -8.40
C ILE A 191 11.74 7.18 -9.69
N PRO A 192 11.37 6.55 -10.83
CA PRO A 192 11.29 7.24 -12.12
C PRO A 192 10.29 8.39 -12.11
N VAL A 193 10.72 9.57 -12.56
CA VAL A 193 9.84 10.71 -12.78
C VAL A 193 9.38 10.70 -14.24
N LYS A 194 8.08 10.81 -14.44
CA LYS A 194 7.41 10.80 -15.74
C LYS A 194 6.54 12.04 -15.90
N GLY A 195 6.46 12.54 -17.10
CA GLY A 195 5.62 13.68 -17.43
C GLY A 195 5.81 14.11 -18.88
N THR A 196 4.94 14.98 -19.34
CA THR A 196 4.97 15.59 -20.67
C THR A 196 4.56 17.06 -20.51
N HIS A 197 3.75 17.60 -21.38
CA HIS A 197 3.21 18.96 -21.28
C HIS A 197 1.70 18.94 -20.98
N ALA A 198 1.15 20.10 -20.62
CA ALA A 198 -0.28 20.32 -20.42
C ALA A 198 -0.90 21.08 -21.60
N HIS A 199 -2.24 21.17 -21.66
CA HIS A 199 -2.96 21.98 -22.65
C HIS A 199 -2.49 23.43 -22.69
N SER A 200 -2.14 24.03 -21.53
CA SER A 200 -1.61 25.40 -21.42
C SER A 200 -0.32 25.60 -22.23
N TRP A 201 0.52 24.59 -22.40
CA TRP A 201 1.68 24.63 -23.29
C TRP A 201 1.23 24.87 -24.74
N VAL A 202 0.29 24.05 -25.23
CA VAL A 202 -0.24 24.17 -26.61
C VAL A 202 -0.89 25.53 -26.79
N MET A 203 -1.68 25.99 -25.83
CA MET A 203 -2.38 27.28 -25.86
C MET A 203 -1.44 28.51 -25.78
N SER A 204 -0.20 28.34 -25.34
CA SER A 204 0.80 29.41 -25.23
C SER A 204 1.47 29.77 -26.56
N PHE A 205 1.23 29.00 -27.63
CA PHE A 205 1.80 29.20 -28.93
C PHE A 205 0.73 29.71 -29.95
N PRO A 206 1.15 30.33 -31.05
CA PRO A 206 0.21 30.82 -32.09
C PRO A 206 -0.69 29.71 -32.66
N ASP A 207 -0.16 28.49 -32.77
CA ASP A 207 -0.89 27.30 -33.20
C ASP A 207 -0.29 26.01 -32.60
N GLU A 208 -1.05 24.94 -32.69
CA GLU A 208 -0.72 23.62 -32.10
C GLU A 208 0.55 22.99 -32.73
N LEU A 209 0.73 23.12 -34.07
CA LEU A 209 1.90 22.57 -34.72
C LEU A 209 3.19 23.25 -34.26
N THR A 210 3.15 24.58 -34.08
CA THR A 210 4.28 25.34 -33.52
C THR A 210 4.61 24.87 -32.10
N ALA A 211 3.60 24.67 -31.24
CA ALA A 211 3.79 24.14 -29.88
C ALA A 211 4.41 22.74 -29.89
N PHE A 212 3.95 21.85 -30.74
CA PHE A 212 4.46 20.49 -30.88
C PHE A 212 5.91 20.47 -31.38
N ASN A 213 6.25 21.29 -32.39
CA ASN A 213 7.62 21.41 -32.85
C ASN A 213 8.55 21.93 -31.72
N ALA A 214 8.15 22.96 -31.00
CA ALA A 214 8.96 23.49 -29.93
C ALA A 214 9.19 22.44 -28.80
N PHE A 215 8.20 21.58 -28.49
CA PHE A 215 8.37 20.48 -27.56
C PHE A 215 9.33 19.40 -28.09
N ALA A 216 9.16 19.04 -29.35
CA ALA A 216 10.00 18.04 -30.01
C ALA A 216 11.47 18.47 -30.12
N ASP A 217 11.74 19.77 -30.33
CA ASP A 217 13.12 20.32 -30.38
C ASP A 217 13.84 20.15 -29.01
N MET A 218 13.10 20.26 -27.91
CA MET A 218 13.67 20.08 -26.56
C MET A 218 13.80 18.61 -26.14
N TYR A 219 12.86 17.76 -26.59
CA TYR A 219 12.75 16.37 -26.12
C TYR A 219 12.52 15.38 -27.28
N PRO A 220 13.44 15.30 -28.25
CA PRO A 220 13.20 14.55 -29.50
C PRO A 220 12.98 13.05 -29.27
N ASP A 221 13.74 12.41 -28.39
CA ASP A 221 13.66 10.96 -28.10
C ASP A 221 12.63 10.60 -27.01
N SER A 222 11.99 11.58 -26.39
CA SER A 222 10.90 11.42 -25.41
C SER A 222 9.67 12.24 -25.77
N CYS A 223 9.51 12.54 -27.06
CA CYS A 223 8.42 13.35 -27.58
C CYS A 223 7.09 12.61 -27.48
N LEU A 224 6.30 12.96 -26.47
CA LEU A 224 4.94 12.49 -26.22
C LEU A 224 4.01 13.70 -26.30
N LEU A 225 3.18 13.80 -27.34
CA LEU A 225 2.37 14.98 -27.65
C LEU A 225 0.92 14.83 -27.18
N LEU A 226 0.44 15.83 -26.46
CA LEU A 226 -0.97 15.93 -26.01
C LEU A 226 -1.81 16.49 -27.18
N VAL A 227 -2.63 15.62 -27.80
CA VAL A 227 -3.25 15.90 -29.09
C VAL A 227 -4.71 16.32 -29.05
N ASP A 228 -5.29 16.44 -27.86
CA ASP A 228 -6.72 16.71 -27.66
C ASP A 228 -7.02 18.12 -27.14
N THR A 229 -6.13 19.10 -27.42
CA THR A 229 -6.35 20.48 -27.01
C THR A 229 -7.51 21.13 -27.77
N TYR A 230 -7.67 20.84 -29.07
CA TYR A 230 -8.69 21.46 -29.93
C TYR A 230 -9.53 20.43 -30.68
N ASP A 231 -8.96 19.69 -31.60
CA ASP A 231 -9.62 18.66 -32.41
C ASP A 231 -8.65 17.47 -32.59
N THR A 232 -8.90 16.43 -31.84
CA THR A 232 -8.01 15.27 -31.73
C THR A 232 -7.74 14.63 -33.09
N LEU A 233 -8.79 14.28 -33.83
CA LEU A 233 -8.65 13.50 -35.07
C LEU A 233 -8.40 14.40 -36.30
N GLY A 234 -9.00 15.60 -36.37
CA GLY A 234 -8.88 16.48 -37.52
C GLY A 234 -7.60 17.33 -37.51
N ARG A 235 -7.00 17.56 -36.33
CA ARG A 235 -5.84 18.46 -36.19
C ARG A 235 -4.72 17.87 -35.35
N GLY A 236 -5.00 17.43 -34.12
CA GLY A 236 -3.98 17.02 -33.16
C GLY A 236 -3.11 15.88 -33.65
N ILE A 237 -3.71 14.74 -34.03
CA ILE A 237 -2.98 13.58 -34.55
C ILE A 237 -2.29 13.90 -35.88
N PRO A 238 -2.95 14.54 -36.89
CA PRO A 238 -2.27 14.96 -38.09
C PRO A 238 -1.05 15.87 -37.86
N ASN A 239 -1.12 16.81 -36.92
CA ASN A 239 -0.01 17.67 -36.54
C ASN A 239 1.10 16.89 -35.84
N ALA A 240 0.76 15.95 -34.95
CA ALA A 240 1.73 15.05 -34.29
C ALA A 240 2.49 14.22 -35.34
N ILE A 241 1.81 13.64 -36.32
CA ILE A 241 2.43 12.88 -37.41
C ILE A 241 3.43 13.74 -38.20
N LYS A 242 3.09 15.00 -38.52
CA LYS A 242 4.04 15.92 -39.20
C LYS A 242 5.32 16.12 -38.37
N VAL A 243 5.20 16.26 -37.07
CA VAL A 243 6.34 16.39 -36.14
C VAL A 243 7.14 15.09 -36.09
N PHE A 244 6.47 13.94 -36.03
CA PHE A 244 7.12 12.64 -36.08
C PHE A 244 7.89 12.39 -37.39
N ASP A 245 7.33 12.80 -38.52
CA ASP A 245 8.02 12.73 -39.81
C ASP A 245 9.30 13.58 -39.83
N ARG A 246 9.29 14.75 -39.19
CA ARG A 246 10.48 15.59 -39.03
C ARG A 246 11.50 14.90 -38.13
N LEU A 247 11.11 14.46 -36.91
CA LEU A 247 11.99 13.78 -35.99
C LEU A 247 12.63 12.52 -36.60
N LYS A 248 11.85 11.73 -37.35
CA LYS A 248 12.36 10.53 -38.03
C LYS A 248 13.43 10.87 -39.09
N LYS A 249 13.27 11.97 -39.83
CA LYS A 249 14.29 12.47 -40.79
C LYS A 249 15.55 12.95 -40.09
N GLU A 250 15.43 13.47 -38.87
CA GLU A 250 16.52 13.93 -38.00
C GLU A 250 17.20 12.77 -37.27
N GLY A 251 16.68 11.53 -37.40
CA GLY A 251 17.24 10.32 -36.79
C GLY A 251 16.71 10.02 -35.40
N HIS A 252 15.65 10.69 -34.97
CA HIS A 252 14.99 10.47 -33.65
C HIS A 252 13.78 9.55 -33.76
N LYS A 253 13.42 8.89 -32.62
CA LYS A 253 12.23 8.06 -32.49
C LYS A 253 11.23 8.75 -31.57
N PRO A 254 10.10 9.30 -32.06
CA PRO A 254 9.07 9.89 -31.21
C PRO A 254 8.47 8.82 -30.30
N LEU A 255 8.06 9.22 -29.07
CA LEU A 255 7.51 8.28 -28.08
C LEU A 255 6.03 7.95 -28.38
N GLY A 256 5.21 8.94 -28.74
CA GLY A 256 3.79 8.72 -29.00
C GLY A 256 2.90 9.93 -28.77
N ILE A 257 1.61 9.65 -28.53
CA ILE A 257 0.58 10.66 -28.29
C ILE A 257 -0.13 10.44 -26.96
N ARG A 258 -0.75 11.53 -26.43
CA ARG A 258 -1.58 11.48 -25.21
C ARG A 258 -2.98 11.98 -25.50
N LEU A 259 -3.96 11.22 -25.00
CA LEU A 259 -5.39 11.52 -24.98
C LEU A 259 -5.82 11.76 -23.53
N ASP A 260 -6.43 12.89 -23.22
CA ASP A 260 -6.81 13.29 -21.86
C ASP A 260 -8.31 13.56 -21.74
N SER A 261 -9.06 13.46 -22.85
CA SER A 261 -10.48 13.76 -22.93
C SER A 261 -11.21 12.98 -24.02
N GLY A 262 -12.55 13.04 -24.01
CA GLY A 262 -13.42 12.42 -25.00
C GLY A 262 -13.63 10.91 -24.77
N ASP A 263 -14.17 10.22 -25.78
CA ASP A 263 -14.35 8.77 -25.77
C ASP A 263 -13.02 8.07 -26.06
N LEU A 264 -12.35 7.66 -24.97
CA LEU A 264 -11.01 7.06 -25.06
C LEU A 264 -11.00 5.75 -25.85
N ALA A 265 -12.06 4.95 -25.83
CA ALA A 265 -12.13 3.70 -26.58
C ALA A 265 -12.21 3.98 -28.09
N TYR A 266 -13.06 4.91 -28.49
CA TYR A 266 -13.18 5.34 -29.88
C TYR A 266 -11.91 6.04 -30.36
N LEU A 267 -11.46 7.06 -29.61
CA LEU A 267 -10.32 7.89 -30.01
C LEU A 267 -9.02 7.08 -30.11
N SER A 268 -8.76 6.16 -29.19
CA SER A 268 -7.54 5.32 -29.22
C SER A 268 -7.51 4.41 -30.44
N LYS A 269 -8.65 3.82 -30.85
CA LYS A 269 -8.74 2.99 -32.04
C LYS A 269 -8.51 3.80 -33.31
N GLN A 270 -9.10 5.00 -33.42
CA GLN A 270 -8.86 5.90 -34.58
C GLN A 270 -7.41 6.39 -34.59
N ALA A 271 -6.88 6.79 -33.44
CA ALA A 271 -5.50 7.21 -33.28
C ALA A 271 -4.51 6.13 -33.73
N ARG A 272 -4.71 4.88 -33.27
CA ARG A 272 -3.87 3.76 -33.67
C ARG A 272 -3.86 3.54 -35.17
N LYS A 273 -5.05 3.55 -35.75
CA LYS A 273 -5.17 3.44 -37.24
C LYS A 273 -4.41 4.55 -37.98
N MET A 274 -4.57 5.81 -37.53
CA MET A 274 -3.90 6.94 -38.17
C MET A 274 -2.37 6.88 -38.04
N LEU A 275 -1.89 6.44 -36.85
CA LEU A 275 -0.45 6.26 -36.63
C LEU A 275 0.12 5.12 -37.45
N ASP A 276 -0.58 3.98 -37.55
CA ASP A 276 -0.17 2.82 -38.36
C ASP A 276 -0.14 3.17 -39.85
N ASP A 277 -1.21 3.83 -40.36
CA ASP A 277 -1.28 4.30 -41.75
C ASP A 277 -0.13 5.26 -42.11
N ALA A 278 0.45 5.95 -41.08
CA ALA A 278 1.59 6.85 -41.27
C ALA A 278 2.96 6.17 -41.01
N GLY A 279 3.01 4.88 -40.66
CA GLY A 279 4.23 4.11 -40.40
C GLY A 279 4.83 4.32 -38.99
N TYR A 280 3.95 4.53 -37.99
CA TYR A 280 4.30 4.71 -36.56
C TYR A 280 3.60 3.65 -35.68
N GLU A 281 3.70 2.37 -36.07
CA GLU A 281 3.11 1.23 -35.32
C GLU A 281 3.65 1.10 -33.90
N ASP A 282 4.89 1.53 -33.69
CA ASP A 282 5.56 1.51 -32.36
C ASP A 282 5.21 2.74 -31.50
N ALA A 283 4.52 3.76 -32.01
CA ALA A 283 4.18 4.95 -31.24
C ALA A 283 3.14 4.61 -30.17
N LEU A 284 3.43 4.98 -28.92
CA LEU A 284 2.54 4.68 -27.78
C LEU A 284 1.32 5.59 -27.76
N ILE A 285 0.19 5.06 -27.32
CA ILE A 285 -1.01 5.81 -26.99
C ILE A 285 -1.16 5.85 -25.49
N PHE A 286 -0.98 7.03 -24.92
CA PHE A 286 -1.10 7.30 -23.50
C PHE A 286 -2.49 7.89 -23.22
N ALA A 287 -3.25 7.34 -22.26
CA ALA A 287 -4.54 7.87 -21.86
C ALA A 287 -4.49 8.46 -20.45
N GLY A 288 -5.15 9.60 -20.27
CA GLY A 288 -5.42 10.25 -18.99
C GLY A 288 -6.92 10.38 -18.73
N ASN A 289 -7.28 11.30 -17.80
CA ASN A 289 -8.64 11.52 -17.33
C ASN A 289 -9.04 10.58 -16.18
N ASP A 290 -10.21 10.71 -15.58
CA ASP A 290 -10.72 10.02 -14.39
C ASP A 290 -10.77 8.48 -14.51
N ILE A 291 -9.58 7.88 -14.69
CA ILE A 291 -9.37 6.45 -14.91
C ILE A 291 -9.20 5.72 -13.57
N ASP A 292 -9.90 4.59 -13.42
CA ASP A 292 -9.70 3.60 -12.37
C ASP A 292 -9.69 2.17 -12.97
N GLU A 293 -9.58 1.15 -12.12
CA GLU A 293 -9.56 -0.26 -12.54
C GLU A 293 -10.81 -0.67 -13.31
N ASN A 294 -11.99 -0.09 -12.99
CA ASN A 294 -13.23 -0.41 -13.68
C ASN A 294 -13.27 0.23 -15.07
N VAL A 295 -12.83 1.49 -15.17
CA VAL A 295 -12.70 2.19 -16.46
C VAL A 295 -11.69 1.46 -17.34
N ILE A 296 -10.54 1.04 -16.83
CA ILE A 296 -9.54 0.26 -17.57
C ILE A 296 -10.15 -1.03 -18.08
N SER A 297 -10.86 -1.78 -17.24
CA SER A 297 -11.52 -3.03 -17.62
C SER A 297 -12.57 -2.80 -18.72
N ALA A 298 -13.34 -1.71 -18.64
CA ALA A 298 -14.33 -1.35 -19.64
C ALA A 298 -13.69 -0.94 -20.97
N LEU A 299 -12.55 -0.23 -20.94
CA LEU A 299 -11.78 0.13 -22.12
C LEU A 299 -11.20 -1.12 -22.81
N ASN A 300 -10.64 -2.06 -22.03
CA ASN A 300 -10.12 -3.32 -22.54
C ASN A 300 -11.23 -4.17 -23.18
N ALA A 301 -12.41 -4.25 -22.56
CA ALA A 301 -13.57 -4.96 -23.13
C ALA A 301 -14.06 -4.35 -24.43
N GLN A 302 -13.81 -3.07 -24.67
CA GLN A 302 -14.08 -2.36 -25.90
C GLN A 302 -12.92 -2.42 -26.89
N GLU A 303 -11.86 -3.17 -26.61
CA GLU A 303 -10.65 -3.29 -27.44
C GLU A 303 -9.95 -1.95 -27.70
N ALA A 304 -9.98 -1.04 -26.72
CA ALA A 304 -9.24 0.21 -26.78
C ALA A 304 -7.73 -0.04 -27.03
N LYS A 305 -7.09 0.84 -27.78
CA LYS A 305 -5.65 0.72 -28.13
C LYS A 305 -4.84 1.69 -27.28
N ILE A 306 -4.70 1.35 -26.00
CA ILE A 306 -4.03 2.19 -25.00
C ILE A 306 -2.89 1.38 -24.38
N ASP A 307 -1.67 1.92 -24.46
CA ASP A 307 -0.44 1.29 -23.96
C ASP A 307 -0.12 1.73 -22.52
N MET A 308 -0.50 2.97 -22.17
CA MET A 308 -0.17 3.56 -20.87
C MET A 308 -1.33 4.39 -20.32
N TYR A 309 -1.51 4.31 -19.01
CA TYR A 309 -2.54 5.05 -18.28
C TYR A 309 -1.92 6.03 -17.27
N GLY A 310 -2.19 7.33 -17.42
CA GLY A 310 -1.83 8.37 -16.47
C GLY A 310 -2.94 8.59 -15.46
N ILE A 311 -2.79 8.09 -14.24
CA ILE A 311 -3.87 8.03 -13.28
C ILE A 311 -3.60 9.02 -12.15
N GLY A 312 -4.58 9.91 -11.90
CA GLY A 312 -4.48 10.97 -10.91
C GLY A 312 -5.34 10.72 -9.69
N THR A 313 -6.49 11.39 -9.64
CA THR A 313 -7.38 11.48 -8.47
C THR A 313 -7.72 10.10 -7.90
N LYS A 314 -8.24 9.22 -8.73
CA LYS A 314 -8.77 7.92 -8.30
C LYS A 314 -7.73 7.00 -7.68
N LEU A 315 -6.45 7.15 -8.06
CA LEU A 315 -5.34 6.42 -7.47
C LEU A 315 -4.90 7.06 -6.14
N ILE A 316 -4.50 8.34 -6.18
CA ILE A 316 -3.83 8.99 -5.04
C ILE A 316 -4.76 9.21 -3.84
N THR A 317 -6.07 9.24 -4.06
CA THR A 317 -7.07 9.37 -2.99
C THR A 317 -7.73 8.04 -2.63
N SER A 318 -7.46 6.98 -3.41
CA SER A 318 -8.23 5.73 -3.33
C SER A 318 -9.75 5.99 -3.28
N GLU A 319 -10.26 6.79 -4.23
CA GLU A 319 -11.59 7.42 -4.19
C GLU A 319 -12.73 6.48 -3.80
N SER A 320 -12.76 5.25 -4.32
CA SER A 320 -13.80 4.26 -4.03
C SER A 320 -13.70 3.68 -2.61
N MET A 321 -12.54 3.82 -1.95
CA MET A 321 -12.30 3.34 -0.60
C MET A 321 -11.28 4.23 0.13
N PRO A 322 -11.76 5.19 0.92
CA PRO A 322 -10.90 6.23 1.51
C PRO A 322 -10.07 5.76 2.73
N SER A 323 -10.29 4.55 3.23
CA SER A 323 -9.54 4.02 4.38
C SER A 323 -9.46 2.50 4.36
N LEU A 324 -8.30 1.94 4.69
CA LEU A 324 -8.07 0.49 4.80
C LEU A 324 -8.87 -0.14 5.95
N GLY A 325 -9.12 0.61 7.01
CA GLY A 325 -9.80 0.09 8.21
C GLY A 325 -8.87 -0.71 9.13
N GLY A 326 -7.59 -0.41 9.12
CA GLY A 326 -6.62 -0.99 10.04
C GLY A 326 -6.91 -0.63 11.49
N VAL A 327 -6.60 -1.55 12.38
CA VAL A 327 -6.76 -1.43 13.84
C VAL A 327 -5.52 -1.99 14.52
N TYR A 328 -5.27 -1.51 15.75
CA TYR A 328 -4.15 -1.94 16.60
C TYR A 328 -4.71 -2.39 17.93
N LYS A 329 -4.41 -3.61 18.38
CA LYS A 329 -5.10 -4.22 19.52
C LYS A 329 -4.15 -5.01 20.43
N LEU A 330 -4.30 -4.80 21.74
CA LEU A 330 -3.61 -5.58 22.77
C LEU A 330 -3.97 -7.06 22.62
N ALA A 331 -2.95 -7.91 22.52
CA ALA A 331 -3.07 -9.36 22.34
C ALA A 331 -2.51 -10.15 23.53
N ALA A 332 -1.53 -9.61 24.24
CA ALA A 332 -1.00 -10.18 25.48
C ALA A 332 -0.32 -9.10 26.32
N ILE A 333 -0.22 -9.33 27.63
CA ILE A 333 0.51 -8.48 28.58
C ILE A 333 1.17 -9.35 29.66
N GLU A 334 2.32 -8.94 30.13
CA GLU A 334 3.03 -9.61 31.22
C GLU A 334 2.27 -9.49 32.55
N GLN A 335 2.10 -10.62 33.21
CA GLN A 335 1.63 -10.73 34.58
C GLN A 335 2.45 -11.82 35.28
N ASP A 336 3.06 -11.49 36.39
CA ASP A 336 3.89 -12.41 37.19
C ASP A 336 5.00 -13.12 36.36
N GLY A 337 5.68 -12.37 35.48
CA GLY A 337 6.78 -12.86 34.63
C GLY A 337 6.33 -13.74 33.46
N LYS A 338 5.04 -13.77 33.11
CA LYS A 338 4.48 -14.55 32.01
C LYS A 338 3.61 -13.67 31.10
N LEU A 339 3.72 -13.83 29.79
CA LEU A 339 2.80 -13.22 28.85
C LEU A 339 1.41 -13.87 28.97
N VAL A 340 0.45 -13.11 29.48
CA VAL A 340 -0.95 -13.51 29.63
C VAL A 340 -1.72 -13.02 28.42
N PRO A 341 -2.32 -13.92 27.63
CA PRO A 341 -3.10 -13.55 26.45
C PRO A 341 -4.31 -12.68 26.84
N LYS A 342 -4.60 -11.69 25.99
CA LYS A 342 -5.74 -10.77 26.15
C LYS A 342 -6.62 -10.82 24.90
N LEU A 343 -7.91 -10.72 25.12
CA LEU A 343 -8.92 -10.75 24.07
C LEU A 343 -9.98 -9.69 24.35
N LYS A 344 -10.31 -8.91 23.32
CA LYS A 344 -11.48 -8.03 23.37
C LYS A 344 -12.73 -8.82 22.98
N LYS A 345 -13.67 -9.00 23.89
CA LYS A 345 -15.02 -9.47 23.60
C LYS A 345 -15.84 -8.37 22.93
N SER A 346 -16.78 -8.74 22.08
CA SER A 346 -17.66 -7.81 21.41
C SER A 346 -18.95 -8.51 20.96
N ASP A 347 -20.05 -7.79 20.90
CA ASP A 347 -21.31 -8.25 20.31
C ASP A 347 -21.21 -8.50 18.79
N SER A 348 -20.25 -7.86 18.15
CA SER A 348 -19.95 -8.06 16.72
C SER A 348 -18.76 -9.02 16.59
N ILE A 349 -18.97 -10.17 15.93
CA ILE A 349 -17.97 -11.24 15.78
C ILE A 349 -16.69 -10.70 15.13
N GLU A 350 -16.82 -9.85 14.08
CA GLU A 350 -15.70 -9.23 13.37
C GLU A 350 -14.86 -8.26 14.24
N LYS A 351 -15.33 -7.93 15.46
CA LYS A 351 -14.60 -7.08 16.41
C LYS A 351 -13.91 -7.88 17.52
N ILE A 352 -14.14 -9.19 17.58
CA ILE A 352 -13.43 -10.08 18.51
C ILE A 352 -12.00 -10.24 18.01
N THR A 353 -11.02 -10.06 18.92
CA THR A 353 -9.59 -10.12 18.56
C THR A 353 -9.01 -11.52 18.75
N ASN A 354 -7.86 -11.79 18.15
CA ASN A 354 -7.10 -13.02 18.34
C ASN A 354 -6.06 -12.80 19.46
N PRO A 355 -6.05 -13.61 20.53
CA PRO A 355 -5.16 -13.43 21.68
C PRO A 355 -3.75 -13.97 21.43
N GLY A 356 -2.80 -13.55 22.28
CA GLY A 356 -1.46 -14.13 22.36
C GLY A 356 -0.45 -13.55 21.36
N PHE A 357 0.80 -13.96 21.49
CA PHE A 357 1.86 -13.61 20.55
C PHE A 357 1.84 -14.57 19.37
N LYS A 358 1.58 -14.04 18.17
CA LYS A 358 1.22 -14.79 16.97
C LYS A 358 2.25 -14.69 15.85
N THR A 359 2.05 -15.48 14.83
CA THR A 359 2.65 -15.37 13.50
C THR A 359 1.65 -15.80 12.44
N VAL A 360 1.95 -15.57 11.17
CA VAL A 360 1.12 -15.96 10.02
C VAL A 360 1.93 -16.88 9.12
N TYR A 361 1.34 -17.99 8.74
CA TYR A 361 1.90 -18.95 7.79
C TYR A 361 1.05 -19.00 6.53
N ARG A 362 1.65 -18.86 5.35
CA ARG A 362 1.01 -19.17 4.06
C ARG A 362 1.30 -20.59 3.66
N LEU A 363 0.25 -21.33 3.36
CA LEU A 363 0.29 -22.72 2.97
C LEU A 363 0.11 -22.84 1.45
N TYR A 364 1.03 -23.57 0.81
CA TYR A 364 1.01 -23.77 -0.64
C TYR A 364 0.71 -25.22 -0.96
N LYS A 365 -0.11 -25.46 -2.01
CA LYS A 365 -0.28 -26.80 -2.56
C LYS A 365 0.96 -27.21 -3.32
N LYS A 366 1.50 -28.38 -3.00
CA LYS A 366 2.72 -28.89 -3.68
C LYS A 366 2.52 -29.22 -5.16
N ASP A 367 1.32 -29.63 -5.54
CA ASP A 367 1.00 -30.00 -6.93
C ASP A 367 1.00 -28.82 -7.89
N SER A 368 0.55 -27.65 -7.42
CA SER A 368 0.38 -26.45 -8.25
C SER A 368 1.32 -25.30 -7.87
N GLY A 369 1.96 -25.35 -6.69
CA GLY A 369 2.71 -24.24 -6.12
C GLY A 369 1.85 -23.04 -5.71
N LYS A 370 0.52 -23.15 -5.80
CA LYS A 370 -0.40 -22.04 -5.50
C LYS A 370 -0.69 -21.91 -4.01
N ALA A 371 -0.80 -20.66 -3.54
CA ALA A 371 -1.23 -20.32 -2.20
C ALA A 371 -2.66 -20.80 -1.95
N PHE A 372 -2.85 -21.64 -0.93
CA PHE A 372 -4.12 -22.29 -0.65
C PHE A 372 -4.87 -21.66 0.52
N ALA A 373 -4.16 -21.32 1.58
CA ALA A 373 -4.71 -20.72 2.79
C ALA A 373 -3.62 -20.00 3.57
N ASP A 374 -4.00 -19.02 4.37
CA ASP A 374 -3.17 -18.46 5.40
C ASP A 374 -3.64 -18.93 6.78
N LEU A 375 -2.70 -19.19 7.68
CA LEU A 375 -2.95 -19.72 9.01
C LEU A 375 -2.34 -18.78 10.05
N ILE A 376 -3.18 -18.20 10.88
CA ILE A 376 -2.74 -17.44 12.05
C ILE A 376 -2.50 -18.43 13.20
N ALA A 377 -1.28 -18.47 13.73
CA ALA A 377 -0.88 -19.41 14.76
C ALA A 377 -0.18 -18.70 15.93
N LEU A 378 -0.12 -19.34 17.09
CA LEU A 378 0.76 -18.89 18.16
C LEU A 378 2.22 -19.03 17.70
N ARG A 379 3.04 -18.05 18.03
CA ARG A 379 4.46 -18.11 17.67
C ARG A 379 5.15 -19.30 18.35
N GLY A 380 5.84 -20.08 17.52
CA GLY A 380 6.49 -21.32 17.97
C GLY A 380 5.60 -22.56 17.94
N GLU A 381 4.33 -22.44 17.56
CA GLU A 381 3.44 -23.58 17.34
C GLU A 381 3.90 -24.42 16.14
N LYS A 382 3.95 -25.75 16.31
CA LYS A 382 4.34 -26.67 15.25
C LYS A 382 3.12 -27.05 14.42
N LEU A 383 3.20 -26.85 13.13
CA LEU A 383 2.13 -27.21 12.19
C LEU A 383 2.16 -28.72 11.91
N PRO A 384 1.03 -29.44 12.07
CA PRO A 384 0.96 -30.87 11.82
C PRO A 384 0.93 -31.19 10.31
N LYS A 385 1.43 -32.36 9.90
CA LYS A 385 1.24 -32.94 8.57
C LYS A 385 0.57 -34.30 8.72
N PRO A 386 -0.65 -34.52 8.22
CA PRO A 386 -1.52 -33.57 7.52
C PRO A 386 -2.05 -32.45 8.43
N ILE A 387 -2.48 -31.32 7.83
CA ILE A 387 -3.16 -30.24 8.53
C ILE A 387 -4.63 -30.20 8.12
N THR A 388 -5.53 -29.99 9.10
CA THR A 388 -6.94 -29.70 8.86
C THR A 388 -7.19 -28.23 9.11
N LEU A 389 -7.54 -27.50 8.08
CA LEU A 389 -7.97 -26.12 8.16
C LEU A 389 -9.46 -26.08 8.42
N THR A 390 -9.88 -25.35 9.44
CA THR A 390 -11.26 -25.28 9.86
C THR A 390 -11.68 -23.83 9.99
N HIS A 391 -12.73 -23.45 9.24
CA HIS A 391 -13.26 -22.10 9.28
C HIS A 391 -13.66 -21.70 10.71
N GLU A 392 -13.26 -20.54 11.17
CA GLU A 392 -13.37 -20.12 12.56
C GLU A 392 -14.81 -20.20 13.10
N THR A 393 -15.78 -19.69 12.35
CA THR A 393 -17.19 -19.63 12.75
C THR A 393 -18.05 -20.76 12.18
N GLU A 394 -17.78 -21.15 10.94
CA GLU A 394 -18.53 -22.21 10.23
C GLU A 394 -17.73 -23.52 10.28
N ARG A 395 -17.59 -24.11 11.47
CA ARG A 395 -16.74 -25.26 11.77
C ARG A 395 -16.97 -26.51 10.91
N TRP A 396 -18.11 -26.61 10.24
CA TRP A 396 -18.38 -27.66 9.28
C TRP A 396 -17.64 -27.47 7.93
N LYS A 397 -17.15 -26.25 7.64
CA LYS A 397 -16.28 -25.98 6.49
C LYS A 397 -14.85 -26.35 6.86
N GLN A 398 -14.42 -27.50 6.38
CA GLN A 398 -13.08 -28.03 6.62
C GLN A 398 -12.33 -28.35 5.32
N SER A 399 -11.03 -28.25 5.35
CA SER A 399 -10.13 -28.62 4.25
C SER A 399 -8.90 -29.33 4.81
N VAL A 400 -8.60 -30.51 4.28
CA VAL A 400 -7.43 -31.29 4.69
C VAL A 400 -6.33 -31.16 3.65
N LEU A 401 -5.16 -30.69 4.06
CA LEU A 401 -3.93 -30.69 3.27
C LEU A 401 -3.03 -31.81 3.76
N LYS A 402 -2.84 -32.85 2.93
CA LYS A 402 -1.98 -34.00 3.28
C LYS A 402 -0.51 -33.65 3.20
N ASP A 403 -0.14 -32.92 2.16
CA ASP A 403 1.22 -32.43 1.94
C ASP A 403 1.18 -31.00 1.39
N TYR A 404 2.06 -30.14 1.94
CA TYR A 404 2.06 -28.71 1.63
C TYR A 404 3.46 -28.13 1.90
N ASP A 405 3.77 -27.05 1.21
CA ASP A 405 4.86 -26.16 1.57
C ASP A 405 4.33 -25.00 2.43
N VAL A 406 5.19 -24.47 3.30
CA VAL A 406 4.82 -23.42 4.24
C VAL A 406 5.85 -22.31 4.24
N ARG A 407 5.37 -21.07 4.31
CA ARG A 407 6.21 -19.88 4.48
C ARG A 407 5.66 -19.03 5.63
N GLU A 408 6.50 -18.66 6.57
CA GLU A 408 6.18 -17.65 7.58
C GLU A 408 6.22 -16.28 6.91
N LEU A 409 5.15 -15.49 7.08
CA LEU A 409 5.02 -14.16 6.47
C LEU A 409 5.70 -13.07 7.31
N MET A 410 5.72 -13.26 8.64
CA MET A 410 6.24 -12.28 9.59
C MET A 410 7.76 -12.36 9.70
N VAL A 411 8.45 -11.25 9.50
CA VAL A 411 9.89 -11.11 9.72
C VAL A 411 10.16 -10.20 10.92
N GLN A 412 11.23 -10.44 11.67
CA GLN A 412 11.65 -9.52 12.72
C GLN A 412 12.35 -8.32 12.06
N VAL A 413 11.84 -7.13 12.36
CA VAL A 413 12.29 -5.86 11.76
C VAL A 413 13.11 -5.05 12.76
N ILE A 414 12.66 -5.01 14.00
CA ILE A 414 13.37 -4.41 15.13
C ILE A 414 13.55 -5.49 16.20
N ASP A 415 14.75 -5.60 16.73
CA ASP A 415 15.12 -6.44 17.85
C ASP A 415 15.67 -5.55 18.98
N LYS A 416 14.96 -5.49 20.10
CA LYS A 416 15.34 -4.67 21.29
C LYS A 416 15.70 -3.23 20.95
N GLY A 417 14.89 -2.60 20.08
CA GLY A 417 15.07 -1.22 19.63
C GLY A 417 16.01 -1.05 18.43
N GLU A 418 16.78 -2.06 18.06
CA GLU A 418 17.73 -2.01 16.94
C GLU A 418 17.13 -2.57 15.66
N VAL A 419 17.30 -1.88 14.53
CA VAL A 419 16.80 -2.34 13.22
C VAL A 419 17.70 -3.45 12.71
N VAL A 420 17.14 -4.65 12.59
CA VAL A 420 17.83 -5.87 12.11
C VAL A 420 17.42 -6.27 10.69
N TYR A 421 16.37 -5.67 10.15
CA TYR A 421 15.85 -5.95 8.81
C TYR A 421 16.50 -5.04 7.77
N LYS A 422 16.98 -5.64 6.67
CA LYS A 422 17.44 -4.89 5.51
C LYS A 422 16.26 -4.64 4.58
N PHE A 423 15.84 -3.40 4.47
CA PHE A 423 14.77 -3.01 3.56
C PHE A 423 15.16 -3.26 2.11
N PRO A 424 14.27 -3.89 1.31
CA PRO A 424 14.44 -3.96 -0.12
C PRO A 424 14.23 -2.57 -0.75
N THR A 425 14.75 -2.38 -1.94
CA THR A 425 14.38 -1.23 -2.77
C THR A 425 12.90 -1.29 -3.16
N ILE A 426 12.33 -0.16 -3.55
CA ILE A 426 10.95 -0.10 -4.05
C ILE A 426 10.76 -1.01 -5.28
N ALA A 427 11.75 -1.06 -6.18
CA ALA A 427 11.72 -1.94 -7.34
C ALA A 427 11.70 -3.43 -6.95
N GLU A 428 12.49 -3.82 -5.93
CA GLU A 428 12.48 -5.17 -5.39
C GLU A 428 11.14 -5.50 -4.72
N SER A 429 10.54 -4.55 -3.97
CA SER A 429 9.21 -4.72 -3.37
C SER A 429 8.12 -4.87 -4.43
N ALA A 430 8.18 -4.10 -5.52
CA ALA A 430 7.26 -4.23 -6.66
C ALA A 430 7.43 -5.57 -7.39
N ALA A 431 8.65 -6.03 -7.58
CA ALA A 431 8.94 -7.34 -8.17
C ALA A 431 8.45 -8.48 -7.26
N TYR A 432 8.66 -8.34 -5.94
CA TYR A 432 8.16 -9.27 -4.95
C TYR A 432 6.63 -9.35 -4.98
N ARG A 433 5.92 -8.20 -4.96
CA ARG A 433 4.46 -8.13 -5.10
C ARG A 433 3.97 -8.87 -6.35
N ARG A 434 4.62 -8.66 -7.51
CA ARG A 434 4.24 -9.33 -8.77
C ARG A 434 4.38 -10.85 -8.66
N LYS A 435 5.47 -11.33 -8.06
CA LYS A 435 5.71 -12.75 -7.82
C LYS A 435 4.65 -13.34 -6.90
N GLU A 436 4.43 -12.71 -5.74
CA GLU A 436 3.46 -13.18 -4.75
C GLU A 436 2.04 -13.23 -5.31
N LEU A 437 1.60 -12.18 -6.04
CA LEU A 437 0.31 -12.17 -6.71
C LEU A 437 0.18 -13.29 -7.75
N GLY A 438 1.28 -13.69 -8.38
CA GLY A 438 1.36 -14.82 -9.29
C GLY A 438 1.09 -16.18 -8.63
N ASP A 439 1.31 -16.29 -7.32
CA ASP A 439 1.07 -17.52 -6.57
C ASP A 439 -0.42 -17.76 -6.26
N PHE A 440 -1.28 -16.78 -6.52
CA PHE A 440 -2.73 -16.93 -6.38
C PHE A 440 -3.40 -17.26 -7.71
N TRP A 441 -4.58 -17.94 -7.65
CA TRP A 441 -5.43 -18.16 -8.82
C TRP A 441 -6.11 -16.85 -9.26
N GLU A 442 -6.49 -16.77 -10.53
CA GLU A 442 -7.11 -15.57 -11.10
C GLU A 442 -8.42 -15.20 -10.41
N GLU A 443 -9.16 -16.18 -9.87
CA GLU A 443 -10.41 -16.00 -9.14
C GLU A 443 -10.27 -15.10 -7.91
N TYR A 444 -9.10 -15.08 -7.28
CA TYR A 444 -8.82 -14.20 -6.13
C TYR A 444 -8.55 -12.74 -6.54
N LYS A 445 -8.13 -12.53 -7.79
CA LYS A 445 -7.72 -11.22 -8.33
C LYS A 445 -8.87 -10.46 -8.99
N ARG A 446 -10.05 -11.06 -9.13
CA ARG A 446 -11.22 -10.42 -9.75
C ARG A 446 -11.55 -9.12 -9.05
N LEU A 447 -11.94 -8.12 -9.84
CA LEU A 447 -12.42 -6.83 -9.32
C LEU A 447 -13.82 -6.96 -8.73
N GLU A 448 -14.67 -7.78 -9.37
CA GLU A 448 -16.04 -8.06 -8.97
C GLU A 448 -16.17 -9.51 -8.50
N SER A 449 -16.84 -9.70 -7.38
CA SER A 449 -17.12 -11.02 -6.78
C SER A 449 -15.88 -11.93 -6.72
N PRO A 450 -14.76 -11.49 -6.14
CA PRO A 450 -13.56 -12.31 -6.03
C PRO A 450 -13.82 -13.54 -5.15
N HIS A 451 -13.08 -14.61 -5.40
CA HIS A 451 -13.07 -15.74 -4.48
C HIS A 451 -12.36 -15.34 -3.18
N ILE A 452 -12.94 -15.70 -2.04
CA ILE A 452 -12.42 -15.36 -0.72
C ILE A 452 -11.29 -16.31 -0.36
N HIS A 453 -10.11 -15.76 -0.06
CA HIS A 453 -8.98 -16.53 0.46
C HIS A 453 -9.25 -17.02 1.88
N LYS A 454 -8.83 -18.24 2.19
CA LYS A 454 -9.00 -18.81 3.52
C LYS A 454 -7.95 -18.23 4.46
N VAL A 455 -8.42 -17.62 5.54
CA VAL A 455 -7.60 -17.19 6.68
C VAL A 455 -8.17 -17.88 7.91
N ASP A 456 -7.49 -18.94 8.34
CA ASP A 456 -7.94 -19.79 9.44
C ASP A 456 -7.03 -19.64 10.67
N LEU A 457 -7.48 -20.08 11.83
CA LEU A 457 -6.68 -20.14 13.06
C LEU A 457 -6.11 -21.55 13.21
N SER A 458 -4.88 -21.63 13.75
CA SER A 458 -4.35 -22.91 14.23
C SER A 458 -5.20 -23.46 15.36
N ASP A 459 -5.14 -24.78 15.59
CA ASP A 459 -5.90 -25.42 16.65
C ASP A 459 -5.54 -24.81 18.02
N GLY A 460 -4.26 -24.58 18.29
CA GLY A 460 -3.81 -24.00 19.55
C GLY A 460 -4.31 -22.56 19.77
N LEU A 461 -4.28 -21.73 18.72
CA LEU A 461 -4.83 -20.38 18.80
C LEU A 461 -6.35 -20.37 18.95
N TYR A 462 -7.05 -21.24 18.21
CA TYR A 462 -8.49 -21.39 18.32
C TYR A 462 -8.92 -21.82 19.72
N GLU A 463 -8.31 -22.86 20.29
CA GLU A 463 -8.61 -23.32 21.65
C GLU A 463 -8.35 -22.25 22.70
N LEU A 464 -7.23 -21.51 22.59
CA LEU A 464 -6.93 -20.38 23.45
C LEU A 464 -8.01 -19.30 23.36
N LYS A 465 -8.43 -18.94 22.15
CA LYS A 465 -9.49 -17.94 21.90
C LYS A 465 -10.81 -18.39 22.52
N GLN A 466 -11.23 -19.64 22.30
CA GLN A 466 -12.46 -20.19 22.87
C GLN A 466 -12.42 -20.20 24.41
N LYS A 467 -11.31 -20.61 25.00
CA LYS A 467 -11.13 -20.58 26.45
C LYS A 467 -11.32 -19.17 27.02
N LEU A 468 -10.73 -18.14 26.37
CA LEU A 468 -10.87 -16.75 26.84
C LEU A 468 -12.27 -16.17 26.60
N LEU A 469 -12.98 -16.62 25.59
CA LEU A 469 -14.37 -16.22 25.36
C LEU A 469 -15.31 -16.74 26.42
N LEU A 470 -15.01 -17.93 26.99
CA LEU A 470 -15.83 -18.59 28.02
C LEU A 470 -15.47 -18.14 29.47
N THR A 471 -14.30 -17.54 29.67
CA THR A 471 -13.92 -16.95 30.97
C THR A 471 -14.53 -15.55 31.13
N GLU A 472 -14.99 -15.21 32.35
CA GLU A 472 -15.54 -13.87 32.66
C GLU A 472 -14.52 -12.75 32.57
#